data_1e7e3f13cc2eb64a3af1af9f06411087
#
_entry.id   1e7e3f13cc2eb64a3af1af9f06411087
#
_cell.length_a   1.000
_cell.length_b   1.000
_cell.length_c   1.000
_cell.angle_alpha   90.00
_cell.angle_beta   90.00
_cell.angle_gamma   90.00
#
_symmetry.space_group_name_H-M   'P 1'
#
loop_
_entity.id
_entity.type
_entity.pdbx_description
1 polymer ?
#
loop_
_entity_poly.entity_id
_entity_poly.type
_entity_poly.pdbx_seq_one_letter_code
_entity_poly.pdbx_strand_id
1 'polypeptide(L)'
;MFCPKCGAQSEGGRFCRSCGTDLVAVSDALAASGQPHGISIRGGTTLGLFHSPTLTNADRDLNGHSTASIFGSVKIDLTASELPFGETHLHVYSIFGSVEVFVLGDVGIRITGISLFSGVKVRGDEISNGLFSGHEYVSPGYAQAARRLHIDLSAIFSGVKLRR
;
A
#
# COMPACT_ATOMS: atom_id res chain seq x y z
N MET A 1 -33.48 -1.29 -7.87
CA MET A 1 -32.32 -2.00 -7.26
C MET A 1 -32.80 -2.95 -6.18
N PHE A 2 -32.03 -3.97 -5.82
CA PHE A 2 -32.40 -4.89 -4.74
C PHE A 2 -31.75 -4.47 -3.43
N CYS A 3 -32.49 -4.57 -2.33
CA CYS A 3 -31.95 -4.28 -1.01
C CYS A 3 -30.93 -5.36 -0.61
N PRO A 4 -29.67 -5.01 -0.26
CA PRO A 4 -28.65 -6.00 0.08
C PRO A 4 -28.89 -6.70 1.41
N LYS A 5 -29.78 -6.16 2.27
CA LYS A 5 -30.09 -6.75 3.57
C LYS A 5 -31.22 -7.79 3.51
N CYS A 6 -32.26 -7.53 2.72
CA CYS A 6 -33.45 -8.40 2.71
C CYS A 6 -33.82 -8.94 1.32
N GLY A 7 -33.10 -8.56 0.25
CA GLY A 7 -33.37 -9.00 -1.12
C GLY A 7 -34.61 -8.38 -1.77
N ALA A 8 -35.41 -7.57 -1.08
CA ALA A 8 -36.61 -6.98 -1.63
C ALA A 8 -36.26 -5.96 -2.74
N GLN A 9 -37.06 -5.97 -3.81
CA GLN A 9 -36.93 -4.98 -4.89
C GLN A 9 -37.37 -3.59 -4.40
N SER A 10 -36.51 -2.60 -4.59
CA SER A 10 -36.75 -1.21 -4.25
C SER A 10 -36.79 -0.37 -5.51
N GLU A 11 -37.90 0.34 -5.74
CA GLU A 11 -38.14 1.22 -6.91
C GLU A 11 -37.61 2.64 -6.71
N GLY A 12 -36.66 2.84 -5.82
CA GLY A 12 -36.09 4.12 -5.46
C GLY A 12 -36.60 4.63 -4.11
N GLY A 13 -35.79 5.39 -3.43
CA GLY A 13 -36.06 5.93 -2.10
C GLY A 13 -34.86 5.75 -1.20
N ARG A 14 -34.77 6.61 -0.18
CA ARG A 14 -33.64 6.60 0.77
C ARG A 14 -33.62 5.33 1.62
N PHE A 15 -34.77 4.78 1.93
CA PHE A 15 -34.91 3.61 2.82
C PHE A 15 -35.62 2.46 2.13
N CYS A 16 -35.20 1.24 2.39
CA CYS A 16 -35.90 0.05 1.95
C CYS A 16 -37.26 -0.06 2.66
N ARG A 17 -38.35 -0.14 1.89
CA ARG A 17 -39.72 -0.23 2.44
C ARG A 17 -39.99 -1.50 3.23
N SER A 18 -39.22 -2.58 2.97
CA SER A 18 -39.43 -3.88 3.63
C SER A 18 -38.65 -4.01 4.94
N CYS A 19 -37.42 -3.42 5.05
CA CYS A 19 -36.59 -3.64 6.24
C CYS A 19 -35.97 -2.35 6.82
N GLY A 20 -36.31 -1.17 6.28
CA GLY A 20 -35.85 0.12 6.78
C GLY A 20 -34.36 0.44 6.54
N THR A 21 -33.63 -0.38 5.81
CA THR A 21 -32.20 -0.13 5.54
C THR A 21 -32.02 1.14 4.71
N ASP A 22 -31.08 2.02 5.09
CA ASP A 22 -30.73 3.22 4.31
C ASP A 22 -29.97 2.78 3.04
N LEU A 23 -30.64 2.93 1.89
CA LEU A 23 -30.11 2.51 0.59
C LEU A 23 -29.13 3.53 0.01
N VAL A 24 -29.17 4.80 0.46
CA VAL A 24 -28.21 5.82 0.05
C VAL A 24 -26.87 5.57 0.72
N ALA A 25 -26.85 5.29 2.03
CA ALA A 25 -25.63 4.91 2.73
C ALA A 25 -24.99 3.64 2.15
N VAL A 26 -25.82 2.68 1.70
CA VAL A 26 -25.33 1.48 1.02
C VAL A 26 -24.82 1.78 -0.39
N SER A 27 -25.49 2.64 -1.16
CA SER A 27 -25.01 3.05 -2.49
C SER A 27 -23.71 3.84 -2.43
N ASP A 28 -23.57 4.72 -1.43
CA ASP A 28 -22.36 5.48 -1.19
C ASP A 28 -21.20 4.56 -0.75
N ALA A 29 -21.48 3.59 0.11
CA ALA A 29 -20.50 2.58 0.49
C ALA A 29 -20.09 1.69 -0.70
N LEU A 30 -21.03 1.32 -1.60
CA LEU A 30 -20.74 0.55 -2.81
C LEU A 30 -20.03 1.41 -3.87
N ALA A 31 -20.38 2.69 -4.02
CA ALA A 31 -19.68 3.62 -4.91
C ALA A 31 -18.25 3.89 -4.41
N ALA A 32 -18.07 4.01 -3.10
CA ALA A 32 -16.75 4.07 -2.47
C ALA A 32 -15.97 2.74 -2.60
N SER A 33 -16.64 1.60 -2.67
CA SER A 33 -16.02 0.27 -2.87
C SER A 33 -15.65 -0.05 -4.32
N GLY A 34 -16.03 0.80 -5.27
CA GLY A 34 -15.62 0.70 -6.68
C GLY A 34 -14.14 1.02 -6.92
N GLN A 35 -13.45 1.55 -5.92
CA GLN A 35 -11.99 1.54 -5.87
C GLN A 35 -11.53 0.38 -4.97
N PRO A 36 -10.45 -0.33 -5.31
CA PRO A 36 -9.90 -1.38 -4.46
C PRO A 36 -9.31 -0.74 -3.20
N HIS A 37 -10.17 -0.52 -2.21
CA HIS A 37 -9.74 0.02 -0.94
C HIS A 37 -9.22 -1.13 -0.09
N GLY A 38 -7.92 -1.11 0.18
CA GLY A 38 -7.38 -1.80 1.34
C GLY A 38 -8.14 -1.34 2.59
N ILE A 39 -8.42 -2.25 3.49
CA ILE A 39 -9.00 -1.91 4.78
C ILE A 39 -8.02 -0.98 5.48
N SER A 40 -8.34 0.32 5.53
CA SER A 40 -7.55 1.28 6.29
C SER A 40 -7.99 1.19 7.75
N ILE A 41 -7.15 0.59 8.57
CA ILE A 41 -7.35 0.56 10.01
C ILE A 41 -6.87 1.90 10.58
N ARG A 42 -7.63 2.53 11.47
CA ARG A 42 -7.21 3.74 12.18
C ARG A 42 -5.83 3.50 12.80
N GLY A 43 -4.86 4.34 12.49
CA GLY A 43 -3.49 4.20 12.99
C GLY A 43 -2.43 4.02 11.89
N GLY A 44 -2.76 4.35 10.63
CA GLY A 44 -1.74 4.31 9.56
C GLY A 44 -1.44 2.91 9.02
N THR A 45 -2.39 1.96 9.09
CA THR A 45 -2.23 0.62 8.55
C THR A 45 -3.19 0.39 7.37
N THR A 46 -2.67 -0.12 6.26
CA THR A 46 -3.45 -0.55 5.10
C THR A 46 -3.27 -2.05 4.89
N LEU A 47 -4.35 -2.81 4.81
CA LEU A 47 -4.34 -4.26 4.61
C LEU A 47 -5.05 -4.63 3.30
N GLY A 48 -4.36 -5.36 2.45
CA GLY A 48 -4.89 -5.98 1.24
C GLY A 48 -4.86 -7.50 1.33
N LEU A 49 -6.03 -8.17 1.26
CA LEU A 49 -6.08 -9.63 1.25
C LEU A 49 -5.95 -10.22 -0.15
N PHE A 50 -6.83 -9.83 -1.07
CA PHE A 50 -6.89 -10.29 -2.47
C PHE A 50 -6.94 -9.14 -3.48
N HIS A 51 -6.43 -7.99 -3.11
CA HIS A 51 -6.40 -6.82 -3.98
C HIS A 51 -5.06 -6.08 -3.83
N SER A 52 -4.82 -5.15 -4.73
CA SER A 52 -3.57 -4.40 -4.79
C SER A 52 -3.76 -3.01 -4.18
N PRO A 53 -3.45 -2.82 -2.89
CA PRO A 53 -3.53 -1.51 -2.29
C PRO A 53 -2.53 -0.54 -2.94
N THR A 54 -3.00 0.67 -3.21
CA THR A 54 -2.15 1.78 -3.63
C THR A 54 -2.02 2.78 -2.49
N LEU A 55 -0.81 3.08 -2.09
CA LEU A 55 -0.47 4.07 -1.10
C LEU A 55 0.12 5.29 -1.80
N THR A 56 -0.41 6.47 -1.53
CA THR A 56 0.10 7.73 -2.08
C THR A 56 0.32 8.76 -0.98
N ASN A 57 1.28 9.64 -1.17
CA ASN A 57 1.60 10.73 -0.27
C ASN A 57 0.88 12.05 -0.63
N ALA A 58 -0.11 12.02 -1.54
CA ALA A 58 -0.79 13.23 -2.01
C ALA A 58 -1.49 14.02 -0.89
N ASP A 59 -2.13 13.32 0.06
CA ASP A 59 -3.02 13.94 1.04
C ASP A 59 -2.73 13.54 2.50
N ARG A 60 -1.61 12.85 2.76
CA ARG A 60 -1.29 12.35 4.11
C ARG A 60 0.19 12.23 4.39
N ASP A 61 0.53 12.41 5.65
CA ASP A 61 1.82 11.99 6.18
C ASP A 61 1.86 10.46 6.28
N LEU A 62 2.85 9.86 5.66
CA LEU A 62 3.06 8.41 5.63
C LEU A 62 4.07 7.93 6.66
N ASN A 63 4.61 8.81 7.50
CA ASN A 63 5.59 8.44 8.50
C ASN A 63 5.00 7.44 9.52
N GLY A 64 5.67 6.31 9.69
CA GLY A 64 5.19 5.21 10.53
C GLY A 64 4.03 4.41 9.93
N HIS A 65 3.68 4.64 8.65
CA HIS A 65 2.61 3.89 8.01
C HIS A 65 3.02 2.45 7.73
N SER A 66 2.09 1.52 8.00
CA SER A 66 2.26 0.10 7.71
C SER A 66 1.32 -0.33 6.59
N THR A 67 1.84 -1.06 5.61
CA THR A 67 1.00 -1.68 4.58
C THR A 67 1.29 -3.16 4.49
N ALA A 68 0.24 -3.96 4.38
CA ALA A 68 0.34 -5.40 4.27
C ALA A 68 -0.50 -5.93 3.11
N SER A 69 0.03 -6.89 2.36
CA SER A 69 -0.69 -7.63 1.34
C SER A 69 -0.43 -9.12 1.49
N ILE A 70 -1.50 -9.93 1.44
CA ILE A 70 -1.37 -11.39 1.49
C ILE A 70 -1.31 -11.96 0.07
N PHE A 71 -2.31 -11.69 -0.75
CA PHE A 71 -2.36 -12.07 -2.17
C PHE A 71 -2.63 -10.81 -3.00
N GLY A 72 -1.62 -10.31 -3.71
CA GLY A 72 -1.77 -9.11 -4.53
C GLY A 72 -0.49 -8.29 -4.60
N SER A 73 -0.57 -7.11 -5.22
CA SER A 73 0.57 -6.21 -5.35
C SER A 73 0.37 -4.96 -4.51
N VAL A 74 1.39 -4.54 -3.79
CA VAL A 74 1.40 -3.24 -3.12
C VAL A 74 2.05 -2.22 -4.05
N LYS A 75 1.34 -1.15 -4.36
CA LYS A 75 1.91 -0.01 -5.07
C LYS A 75 2.06 1.16 -4.11
N ILE A 76 3.27 1.64 -3.95
CA ILE A 76 3.60 2.81 -3.14
C ILE A 76 4.07 3.91 -4.09
N ASP A 77 3.26 4.95 -4.24
CA ASP A 77 3.54 6.07 -5.14
C ASP A 77 3.80 7.34 -4.32
N LEU A 78 5.07 7.66 -4.16
CA LEU A 78 5.55 8.82 -3.42
C LEU A 78 5.99 9.95 -4.36
N THR A 79 5.46 9.98 -5.58
CA THR A 79 5.75 11.03 -6.56
C THR A 79 4.69 12.12 -6.61
N ALA A 80 3.52 11.89 -5.97
CA ALA A 80 2.39 12.82 -6.01
C ALA A 80 2.66 14.15 -5.27
N SER A 81 3.47 14.11 -4.20
CA SER A 81 3.96 15.29 -3.49
C SER A 81 5.37 15.05 -2.96
N GLU A 82 6.04 16.11 -2.56
CA GLU A 82 7.35 15.99 -1.93
C GLU A 82 7.22 15.34 -0.53
N LEU A 83 8.13 14.44 -0.19
CA LEU A 83 8.23 13.93 1.17
C LEU A 83 8.62 15.05 2.15
N PRO A 84 8.22 14.97 3.42
CA PRO A 84 8.65 15.92 4.43
C PRO A 84 10.17 15.90 4.61
N PHE A 85 10.73 17.00 5.10
CA PHE A 85 12.14 17.02 5.49
C PHE A 85 12.39 16.04 6.63
N GLY A 86 13.54 15.38 6.58
CA GLY A 86 13.91 14.36 7.56
C GLY A 86 13.72 12.96 7.03
N GLU A 87 13.36 12.04 7.89
CA GLU A 87 13.24 10.62 7.57
C GLU A 87 11.78 10.14 7.70
N THR A 88 11.27 9.57 6.64
CA THR A 88 9.95 8.94 6.60
C THR A 88 10.13 7.43 6.69
N HIS A 89 9.48 6.80 7.66
CA HIS A 89 9.51 5.35 7.87
C HIS A 89 8.25 4.69 7.32
N LEU A 90 8.42 3.63 6.53
CA LEU A 90 7.33 2.79 6.02
C LEU A 90 7.58 1.32 6.37
N HIS A 91 6.57 0.64 6.84
CA HIS A 91 6.60 -0.80 7.06
C HIS A 91 5.78 -1.51 5.99
N VAL A 92 6.41 -2.44 5.27
CA VAL A 92 5.78 -3.14 4.14
C VAL A 92 5.85 -4.65 4.35
N TYR A 93 4.69 -5.28 4.35
CA TYR A 93 4.56 -6.73 4.48
C TYR A 93 3.90 -7.30 3.23
N SER A 94 4.53 -8.26 2.58
CA SER A 94 3.97 -8.94 1.40
C SER A 94 4.23 -10.44 1.47
N ILE A 95 3.16 -11.24 1.33
CA ILE A 95 3.30 -12.70 1.40
C ILE A 95 3.38 -13.30 -0.01
N PHE A 96 2.37 -13.09 -0.84
CA PHE A 96 2.35 -13.55 -2.23
C PHE A 96 2.03 -12.39 -3.15
N GLY A 97 2.99 -11.97 -4.00
CA GLY A 97 2.69 -10.89 -4.94
C GLY A 97 3.88 -10.04 -5.34
N SER A 98 3.71 -8.74 -5.38
CA SER A 98 4.80 -7.80 -5.66
C SER A 98 4.64 -6.49 -4.89
N VAL A 99 5.76 -5.84 -4.62
CA VAL A 99 5.80 -4.49 -4.07
C VAL A 99 6.49 -3.59 -5.08
N GLU A 100 5.80 -2.55 -5.53
CA GLU A 100 6.37 -1.53 -6.41
C GLU A 100 6.38 -0.19 -5.68
N VAL A 101 7.56 0.42 -5.60
CA VAL A 101 7.76 1.72 -4.95
C VAL A 101 8.25 2.72 -5.98
N PHE A 102 7.55 3.85 -6.09
CA PHE A 102 7.90 4.97 -6.94
C PHE A 102 8.28 6.17 -6.09
N VAL A 103 9.45 6.75 -6.33
CA VAL A 103 10.00 7.86 -5.51
C VAL A 103 10.60 8.92 -6.43
N LEU A 104 10.61 10.18 -5.99
CA LEU A 104 11.33 11.26 -6.66
C LEU A 104 12.86 11.07 -6.56
N GLY A 105 13.57 11.58 -7.54
CA GLY A 105 15.01 11.34 -7.72
C GLY A 105 15.94 11.91 -6.65
N ASP A 106 15.48 12.91 -5.89
CA ASP A 106 16.23 13.62 -4.85
C ASP A 106 16.11 13.00 -3.45
N VAL A 107 15.29 11.96 -3.31
CA VAL A 107 15.07 11.26 -2.03
C VAL A 107 16.17 10.24 -1.76
N GLY A 108 16.80 10.31 -0.58
CA GLY A 108 17.66 9.27 -0.07
C GLY A 108 16.85 8.04 0.32
N ILE A 109 17.28 6.83 -0.06
CA ILE A 109 16.52 5.61 0.16
C ILE A 109 17.34 4.63 0.96
N ARG A 110 16.72 4.08 2.02
CA ARG A 110 17.20 2.94 2.77
C ARG A 110 16.14 1.86 2.79
N ILE A 111 16.51 0.64 2.45
CA ILE A 111 15.64 -0.52 2.54
C ILE A 111 16.31 -1.51 3.44
N THR A 112 15.61 -1.93 4.48
CA THR A 112 16.04 -2.97 5.40
C THR A 112 14.96 -4.05 5.48
N GLY A 113 15.34 -5.30 5.77
CA GLY A 113 14.34 -6.30 6.03
C GLY A 113 14.75 -7.73 5.73
N ILE A 114 13.76 -8.60 5.68
CA ILE A 114 13.91 -10.04 5.47
C ILE A 114 13.07 -10.45 4.27
N SER A 115 13.65 -11.24 3.38
CA SER A 115 12.91 -11.88 2.30
C SER A 115 13.10 -13.38 2.28
N LEU A 116 12.00 -14.11 2.04
CA LEU A 116 11.97 -15.55 1.82
C LEU A 116 11.49 -15.80 0.39
N PHE A 117 12.26 -16.54 -0.41
CA PHE A 117 11.91 -16.83 -1.81
C PHE A 117 11.56 -15.58 -2.62
N SER A 118 12.27 -14.50 -2.40
CA SER A 118 11.96 -13.18 -2.94
C SER A 118 13.17 -12.55 -3.62
N GLY A 119 12.92 -11.76 -4.66
CA GLY A 119 13.93 -10.92 -5.31
C GLY A 119 13.67 -9.44 -5.03
N VAL A 120 14.68 -8.70 -4.64
CA VAL A 120 14.62 -7.26 -4.45
C VAL A 120 15.44 -6.57 -5.54
N LYS A 121 14.79 -5.71 -6.33
CA LYS A 121 15.42 -4.95 -7.41
C LYS A 121 15.30 -3.46 -7.16
N VAL A 122 16.41 -2.76 -7.26
CA VAL A 122 16.47 -1.30 -7.20
C VAL A 122 17.05 -0.79 -8.50
N ARG A 123 16.30 0.07 -9.22
CA ARG A 123 16.68 0.63 -10.53
C ARG A 123 17.03 -0.41 -11.61
N GLY A 124 16.52 -1.63 -11.48
CA GLY A 124 16.85 -2.74 -12.37
C GLY A 124 17.98 -3.64 -11.87
N ASP A 125 18.80 -3.17 -10.93
CA ASP A 125 19.84 -3.97 -10.30
C ASP A 125 19.24 -4.86 -9.21
N GLU A 126 19.63 -6.12 -9.20
CA GLU A 126 19.20 -7.10 -8.21
C GLU A 126 20.06 -7.01 -6.96
N ILE A 127 19.46 -6.58 -5.85
CA ILE A 127 20.19 -6.42 -4.58
C ILE A 127 20.14 -7.71 -3.75
N SER A 128 19.06 -8.48 -3.89
CA SER A 128 18.85 -9.71 -3.13
C SER A 128 18.05 -10.68 -3.96
N ASN A 129 18.53 -11.90 -4.04
CA ASN A 129 17.85 -13.05 -4.65
C ASN A 129 18.24 -14.30 -3.88
N GLY A 130 17.27 -14.96 -3.25
CA GLY A 130 17.59 -16.16 -2.51
C GLY A 130 16.45 -16.76 -1.71
N LEU A 131 16.75 -17.94 -1.18
CA LEU A 131 15.82 -18.74 -0.40
C LEU A 131 15.50 -18.10 0.95
N PHE A 132 16.51 -17.47 1.54
CA PHE A 132 16.41 -16.75 2.81
C PHE A 132 17.50 -15.67 2.83
N SER A 133 17.12 -14.40 2.76
CA SER A 133 18.10 -13.32 2.79
C SER A 133 17.61 -12.14 3.63
N GLY A 134 18.47 -11.71 4.55
CA GLY A 134 18.42 -10.37 5.09
C GLY A 134 19.01 -9.41 4.06
N HIS A 135 18.41 -8.26 3.86
CA HIS A 135 18.93 -7.25 2.96
C HIS A 135 18.96 -5.88 3.61
N GLU A 136 20.02 -5.16 3.28
CA GLU A 136 20.14 -3.74 3.56
C GLU A 136 20.65 -3.07 2.29
N TYR A 137 19.89 -2.08 1.83
CA TYR A 137 20.28 -1.22 0.75
C TYR A 137 20.24 0.23 1.21
N VAL A 138 21.30 0.96 0.93
CA VAL A 138 21.38 2.40 1.19
C VAL A 138 21.81 3.10 -0.10
N SER A 139 20.98 4.02 -0.58
CA SER A 139 21.29 4.76 -1.80
C SER A 139 22.51 5.67 -1.60
N PRO A 140 23.34 5.89 -2.63
CA PRO A 140 24.40 6.91 -2.57
C PRO A 140 23.82 8.27 -2.16
N GLY A 141 24.48 8.95 -1.24
CA GLY A 141 24.03 10.27 -0.76
C GLY A 141 22.89 10.26 0.25
N TYR A 142 22.47 9.08 0.78
CA TYR A 142 21.40 8.98 1.77
C TYR A 142 21.59 9.91 2.98
N ALA A 143 22.80 9.95 3.55
CA ALA A 143 23.09 10.74 4.75
C ALA A 143 23.01 12.26 4.49
N GLN A 144 23.26 12.69 3.26
CA GLN A 144 23.24 14.09 2.85
C GLN A 144 21.88 14.53 2.29
N ALA A 145 20.99 13.59 2.01
CA ALA A 145 19.68 13.90 1.47
C ALA A 145 18.80 14.60 2.53
N ALA A 146 18.20 15.72 2.13
CA ALA A 146 17.29 16.47 3.00
C ALA A 146 15.99 15.70 3.30
N ARG A 147 15.59 14.85 2.35
CA ARG A 147 14.42 13.96 2.45
C ARG A 147 14.89 12.52 2.34
N ARG A 148 14.54 11.70 3.31
CA ARG A 148 14.98 10.31 3.39
C ARG A 148 13.79 9.40 3.57
N LEU A 149 13.81 8.26 2.90
CA LEU A 149 12.82 7.21 2.99
C LEU A 149 13.48 5.94 3.52
N HIS A 150 13.00 5.44 4.64
CA HIS A 150 13.37 4.16 5.20
C HIS A 150 12.19 3.18 5.06
N ILE A 151 12.43 2.08 4.38
CA ILE A 151 11.45 1.02 4.15
C ILE A 151 11.90 -0.23 4.89
N ASP A 152 11.12 -0.64 5.89
CA ASP A 152 11.25 -1.95 6.51
C ASP A 152 10.37 -2.94 5.76
N LEU A 153 11.02 -3.89 5.09
CA LEU A 153 10.39 -4.82 4.18
C LEU A 153 10.41 -6.24 4.70
N SER A 154 9.24 -6.85 4.84
CA SER A 154 9.10 -8.29 5.09
C SER A 154 8.37 -8.93 3.92
N ALA A 155 9.07 -9.71 3.11
CA ALA A 155 8.56 -10.28 1.88
C ALA A 155 8.71 -11.81 1.86
N ILE A 156 7.61 -12.53 1.56
CA ILE A 156 7.59 -13.98 1.40
C ILE A 156 6.97 -14.26 0.03
N PHE A 157 7.67 -14.99 -0.85
CA PHE A 157 7.23 -15.23 -2.23
C PHE A 157 6.83 -13.96 -3.00
N SER A 158 7.55 -12.88 -2.83
CA SER A 158 7.22 -11.57 -3.39
C SER A 158 8.38 -10.98 -4.18
N GLY A 159 8.07 -10.31 -5.28
CA GLY A 159 9.03 -9.47 -6.00
C GLY A 159 8.97 -8.02 -5.53
N VAL A 160 10.09 -7.40 -5.23
CA VAL A 160 10.15 -6.00 -4.84
C VAL A 160 10.88 -5.20 -5.88
N LYS A 161 10.27 -4.10 -6.35
CA LYS A 161 10.84 -3.19 -7.35
C LYS A 161 10.78 -1.76 -6.86
N LEU A 162 11.91 -1.10 -6.84
CA LEU A 162 12.01 0.32 -6.59
C LEU A 162 12.35 1.05 -7.87
N ARG A 163 11.54 2.06 -8.19
CA ARG A 163 11.68 2.91 -9.37
C ARG A 163 11.82 4.37 -8.96
N ARG A 164 12.66 5.10 -9.67
CA ARG A 164 12.82 6.55 -9.57
C ARG A 164 12.42 7.20 -10.88
#